data_fa4c72c8eb44a79d7d0b4db33bba5632
#
_entry.id   fa4c72c8eb44a79d7d0b4db33bba5632
#
_cell.length_a   1.000
_cell.length_b   1.000
_cell.length_c   1.000
_cell.angle_alpha   90.00
_cell.angle_beta   90.00
_cell.angle_gamma   90.00
#
_symmetry.space_group_name_H-M   'P 1'
#
loop_
_entity.id
_entity.type
_entity.pdbx_description
1 polymer ?
#
loop_
_entity_poly.entity_id
_entity_poly.type
_entity_poly.pdbx_seq_one_letter_code
_entity_poly.pdbx_strand_id
1 'polypeptide(L)'
;IGLIIFLIGAMLRFVPGMYVDETLWVREGETAAIPGTDGKYYLKNNQFSVETYNSKTEKKVFADAIDRVGDGRVAKNFQTDAVLYKREGKIVYGEKPKLKKVTEEDIRVNQPLRFDSFSVYQVDYKENQLDQMVFQLIDKKTKKSFGSLKINLLDPDSVYDLGNGYKVEIASYLPDFYFNQDGEPSTKTKIPNNPAFVFNIITPDKPKGEKSFVAIQETIEGSGNNKYKLKFDHVETKNITGLTVRKDLTLWVLAVGGAIFMIGVIQGMYWQHRRIWLHSQDGAVMVAGHTNKNWFGLKKDLAFILADSGLTEPVDQKELIKTQK
;
A
#
# COMPACT_ATOMS: atom_id res chain seq x y z
N ILE A 1 29.80 10.96 14.63
CA ILE A 1 29.89 10.83 13.15
C ILE A 1 28.79 9.89 12.64
N GLY A 2 28.66 8.63 13.13
CA GLY A 2 27.67 7.67 12.66
C GLY A 2 26.23 8.17 12.71
N LEU A 3 25.84 8.83 13.82
CA LEU A 3 24.52 9.44 13.96
C LEU A 3 24.26 10.54 12.90
N ILE A 4 25.27 11.35 12.59
CA ILE A 4 25.14 12.40 11.57
C ILE A 4 24.93 11.79 10.19
N ILE A 5 25.69 10.75 9.82
CA ILE A 5 25.51 10.03 8.55
C ILE A 5 24.13 9.39 8.48
N PHE A 6 23.66 8.78 9.57
CA PHE A 6 22.32 8.21 9.67
C PHE A 6 21.23 9.28 9.42
N LEU A 7 21.34 10.44 10.09
CA LEU A 7 20.41 11.55 9.92
C LEU A 7 20.44 12.11 8.49
N ILE A 8 21.62 12.24 7.86
CA ILE A 8 21.73 12.62 6.44
C ILE A 8 21.00 11.61 5.57
N GLY A 9 21.18 10.30 5.81
CA GLY A 9 20.44 9.25 5.11
C GLY A 9 18.91 9.40 5.23
N ALA A 10 18.42 9.74 6.43
CA ALA A 10 16.99 10.00 6.65
C ALA A 10 16.51 11.26 5.90
N MET A 11 17.31 12.32 5.87
CA MET A 11 16.98 13.54 5.14
C MET A 11 16.97 13.35 3.62
N LEU A 12 17.81 12.47 3.07
CA LEU A 12 17.83 12.15 1.64
C LEU A 12 16.50 11.57 1.13
N ARG A 13 15.64 11.03 1.99
CA ARG A 13 14.29 10.57 1.61
C ARG A 13 13.38 11.70 1.12
N PHE A 14 13.65 12.95 1.50
CA PHE A 14 12.92 14.12 1.01
C PHE A 14 13.39 14.60 -0.37
N VAL A 15 14.49 14.06 -0.88
CA VAL A 15 14.99 14.38 -2.22
C VAL A 15 14.14 13.63 -3.26
N PRO A 16 13.55 14.33 -4.25
CA PRO A 16 12.74 13.69 -5.29
C PRO A 16 13.50 12.54 -5.97
N GLY A 17 12.81 11.39 -6.12
CA GLY A 17 13.37 10.20 -6.75
C GLY A 17 14.21 9.29 -5.85
N MET A 18 14.57 9.71 -4.63
CA MET A 18 15.31 8.88 -3.68
C MET A 18 14.43 7.90 -2.91
N TYR A 19 13.18 8.27 -2.64
CA TYR A 19 12.23 7.49 -1.87
C TYR A 19 10.84 7.54 -2.49
N VAL A 20 10.18 6.38 -2.56
CA VAL A 20 8.77 6.23 -2.93
C VAL A 20 8.16 5.20 -1.99
N ASP A 21 6.99 5.48 -1.46
CA ASP A 21 6.16 4.55 -0.67
C ASP A 21 4.70 4.94 -0.91
N GLU A 22 4.11 4.40 -1.97
CA GLU A 22 2.77 4.76 -2.43
C GLU A 22 1.93 3.51 -2.68
N THR A 23 0.62 3.64 -2.48
CA THR A 23 -0.32 2.55 -2.75
C THR A 23 -0.89 2.68 -4.16
N LEU A 24 -0.85 1.58 -4.91
CA LEU A 24 -1.43 1.42 -6.22
C LEU A 24 -2.62 0.46 -6.14
N TRP A 25 -3.81 0.95 -6.48
CA TRP A 25 -5.01 0.14 -6.60
C TRP A 25 -5.27 -0.22 -8.05
N VAL A 26 -5.40 -1.52 -8.36
CA VAL A 26 -5.59 -1.99 -9.73
C VAL A 26 -6.71 -3.04 -9.78
N ARG A 27 -7.72 -2.79 -10.61
CA ARG A 27 -8.80 -3.75 -10.88
C ARG A 27 -8.30 -4.92 -11.72
N GLU A 28 -8.97 -6.05 -11.60
CA GLU A 28 -8.76 -7.18 -12.54
C GLU A 28 -8.99 -6.74 -13.98
N GLY A 29 -8.04 -7.05 -14.84
CA GLY A 29 -8.00 -6.67 -16.26
C GLY A 29 -7.50 -5.25 -16.53
N GLU A 30 -7.32 -4.39 -15.52
CA GLU A 30 -6.85 -3.02 -15.65
C GLU A 30 -5.33 -2.94 -15.72
N THR A 31 -4.86 -1.90 -16.42
CA THR A 31 -3.43 -1.53 -16.47
C THR A 31 -3.27 -0.12 -15.93
N ALA A 32 -2.51 0.03 -14.87
CA ALA A 32 -2.25 1.30 -14.20
C ALA A 32 -0.78 1.70 -14.23
N ALA A 33 -0.50 3.00 -14.28
CA ALA A 33 0.87 3.51 -14.17
C ALA A 33 1.39 3.29 -12.74
N ILE A 34 2.63 2.80 -12.62
CA ILE A 34 3.25 2.58 -11.32
C ILE A 34 3.74 3.93 -10.75
N PRO A 35 3.29 4.32 -9.55
CA PRO A 35 3.70 5.56 -8.90
C PRO A 35 5.23 5.68 -8.76
N GLY A 36 5.75 6.90 -8.82
CA GLY A 36 7.17 7.18 -8.68
C GLY A 36 8.05 6.74 -9.85
N THR A 37 7.45 6.23 -10.94
CA THR A 37 8.18 5.83 -12.16
C THR A 37 8.09 6.84 -13.29
N ASP A 38 7.45 7.99 -13.07
CA ASP A 38 7.22 9.05 -14.07
C ASP A 38 6.58 8.51 -15.36
N GLY A 39 5.64 7.57 -15.23
CA GLY A 39 4.96 6.94 -16.36
C GLY A 39 5.85 6.02 -17.22
N LYS A 40 6.99 5.59 -16.70
CA LYS A 40 7.90 4.66 -17.39
C LYS A 40 7.44 3.21 -17.29
N TYR A 41 6.83 2.83 -16.16
CA TYR A 41 6.36 1.47 -15.90
C TYR A 41 4.87 1.44 -15.60
N TYR A 42 4.23 0.35 -16.03
CA TYR A 42 2.82 0.06 -15.84
C TYR A 42 2.66 -1.35 -15.33
N LEU A 43 1.66 -1.56 -14.49
CA LEU A 43 1.29 -2.87 -13.99
C LEU A 43 -0.13 -3.20 -14.42
N LYS A 44 -0.32 -4.37 -15.00
CA LYS A 44 -1.63 -4.95 -15.29
C LYS A 44 -1.92 -6.02 -14.26
N ASN A 45 -3.08 -5.96 -13.65
CA ASN A 45 -3.63 -7.04 -12.84
C ASN A 45 -4.44 -7.96 -13.76
N ASN A 46 -3.92 -9.16 -14.07
CA ASN A 46 -4.68 -10.14 -14.87
C ASN A 46 -5.80 -10.75 -14.03
N GLN A 47 -5.46 -11.19 -12.81
CA GLN A 47 -6.38 -11.82 -11.89
C GLN A 47 -5.90 -11.64 -10.45
N PHE A 48 -6.84 -11.49 -9.53
CA PHE A 48 -6.58 -11.51 -8.10
C PHE A 48 -7.26 -12.74 -7.49
N SER A 49 -6.56 -13.48 -6.65
CA SER A 49 -7.08 -14.67 -5.98
C SER A 49 -6.75 -14.67 -4.49
N VAL A 50 -7.69 -15.17 -3.71
CA VAL A 50 -7.54 -15.39 -2.27
C VAL A 50 -7.64 -16.89 -2.00
N GLU A 51 -6.57 -17.46 -1.44
CA GLU A 51 -6.64 -18.80 -0.85
C GLU A 51 -7.06 -18.68 0.61
N THR A 52 -8.05 -19.44 1.00
CA THR A 52 -8.51 -19.51 2.39
C THR A 52 -8.18 -20.85 3.02
N TYR A 53 -7.93 -20.87 4.32
CA TYR A 53 -7.84 -22.12 5.05
C TYR A 53 -9.19 -22.81 5.05
N ASN A 54 -9.18 -24.12 4.85
CA ASN A 54 -10.38 -24.93 4.92
C ASN A 54 -10.36 -25.74 6.21
N SER A 55 -11.30 -25.47 7.13
CA SER A 55 -11.42 -26.16 8.41
C SER A 55 -11.54 -27.68 8.27
N LYS A 56 -12.03 -28.18 7.12
CA LYS A 56 -12.20 -29.62 6.86
C LYS A 56 -10.91 -30.33 6.48
N THR A 57 -9.93 -29.60 5.94
CA THR A 57 -8.66 -30.19 5.44
C THR A 57 -7.46 -29.88 6.34
N GLU A 58 -7.59 -28.91 7.25
CA GLU A 58 -6.49 -28.52 8.14
C GLU A 58 -6.46 -29.38 9.42
N LYS A 59 -5.29 -29.41 10.09
CA LYS A 59 -5.15 -30.11 11.37
C LYS A 59 -6.13 -29.54 12.39
N LYS A 60 -6.72 -30.39 13.22
CA LYS A 60 -7.79 -30.06 14.17
C LYS A 60 -7.54 -28.79 15.00
N VAL A 61 -6.28 -28.54 15.42
CA VAL A 61 -5.91 -27.33 16.19
C VAL A 61 -6.13 -26.03 15.39
N PHE A 62 -5.88 -26.05 14.08
CA PHE A 62 -6.12 -24.89 13.20
C PHE A 62 -7.59 -24.78 12.81
N ALA A 63 -8.28 -25.92 12.63
CA ALA A 63 -9.71 -25.95 12.33
C ALA A 63 -10.52 -25.25 13.43
N ASP A 64 -10.26 -25.57 14.71
CA ASP A 64 -10.92 -24.95 15.85
C ASP A 64 -10.65 -23.44 15.96
N ALA A 65 -9.47 -22.99 15.53
CA ALA A 65 -9.13 -21.56 15.49
C ALA A 65 -9.85 -20.83 14.35
N ILE A 66 -9.98 -21.45 13.18
CA ILE A 66 -10.69 -20.92 12.01
C ILE A 66 -12.19 -20.77 12.32
N ASP A 67 -12.79 -21.80 12.95
CA ASP A 67 -14.21 -21.79 13.29
C ASP A 67 -14.57 -20.71 14.35
N ARG A 68 -13.61 -20.29 15.19
CA ARG A 68 -13.81 -19.21 16.17
C ARG A 68 -13.82 -17.81 15.56
N VAL A 69 -13.21 -17.61 14.40
CA VAL A 69 -13.11 -16.30 13.73
C VAL A 69 -14.43 -15.91 13.01
N GLY A 70 -15.43 -16.81 12.97
CA GLY A 70 -16.66 -16.62 12.20
C GLY A 70 -16.42 -16.85 10.70
N ASP A 71 -17.44 -16.84 9.88
CA ASP A 71 -17.50 -17.11 8.43
C ASP A 71 -16.49 -18.09 7.81
N GLY A 72 -15.59 -18.71 8.58
CA GLY A 72 -14.63 -19.74 8.18
C GLY A 72 -13.60 -19.29 7.11
N ARG A 73 -13.48 -18.00 6.86
CA ARG A 73 -12.61 -17.44 5.80
C ARG A 73 -11.38 -16.78 6.36
N VAL A 74 -10.48 -17.55 6.94
CA VAL A 74 -9.14 -17.05 7.26
C VAL A 74 -8.31 -17.12 5.99
N ALA A 75 -7.88 -15.97 5.48
CA ALA A 75 -7.02 -15.90 4.31
C ALA A 75 -5.68 -16.57 4.60
N LYS A 76 -5.32 -17.56 3.79
CA LYS A 76 -4.03 -18.25 3.84
C LYS A 76 -3.00 -17.50 2.99
N ASN A 77 -3.44 -17.05 1.82
CA ASN A 77 -2.63 -16.30 0.87
C ASN A 77 -3.52 -15.43 0.01
N PHE A 78 -3.04 -14.25 -0.38
CA PHE A 78 -3.63 -13.47 -1.47
C PHE A 78 -2.55 -13.19 -2.49
N GLN A 79 -2.95 -13.29 -3.74
CA GLN A 79 -2.06 -13.27 -4.88
C GLN A 79 -2.65 -12.41 -5.99
N THR A 80 -1.80 -11.59 -6.59
CA THR A 80 -2.09 -10.88 -7.84
C THR A 80 -1.23 -11.46 -8.95
N ASP A 81 -1.85 -12.01 -9.98
CA ASP A 81 -1.18 -12.34 -11.25
C ASP A 81 -0.96 -11.02 -12.01
N ALA A 82 0.28 -10.57 -12.03
CA ALA A 82 0.66 -9.26 -12.51
C ALA A 82 1.58 -9.31 -13.72
N VAL A 83 1.31 -8.45 -14.69
CA VAL A 83 2.21 -8.22 -15.83
C VAL A 83 2.83 -6.84 -15.71
N LEU A 84 4.13 -6.80 -15.68
CA LEU A 84 4.90 -5.55 -15.73
C LEU A 84 5.15 -5.14 -17.17
N TYR A 85 4.81 -3.91 -17.49
CA TYR A 85 5.08 -3.29 -18.78
C TYR A 85 6.01 -2.10 -18.62
N LYS A 86 6.85 -1.89 -19.64
CA LYS A 86 7.65 -0.69 -19.82
C LYS A 86 7.12 0.11 -20.98
N ARG A 87 6.99 1.41 -20.83
CA ARG A 87 6.59 2.32 -21.90
C ARG A 87 7.69 2.41 -22.96
N GLU A 88 7.29 2.34 -24.22
CA GLU A 88 8.13 2.65 -25.37
C GLU A 88 7.86 4.07 -25.87
N GLY A 89 8.91 4.79 -26.20
CA GLY A 89 8.82 6.15 -26.74
C GLY A 89 8.63 7.25 -25.69
N LYS A 90 8.42 8.46 -26.17
CA LYS A 90 8.23 9.66 -25.34
C LYS A 90 6.79 9.74 -24.80
N ILE A 91 6.63 10.46 -23.70
CA ILE A 91 5.30 10.76 -23.16
C ILE A 91 4.64 11.80 -24.05
N VAL A 92 3.52 11.45 -24.66
CA VAL A 92 2.64 12.37 -25.38
C VAL A 92 1.32 12.45 -24.60
N TYR A 93 0.95 13.66 -24.18
CA TYR A 93 -0.28 13.88 -23.43
C TYR A 93 -1.49 13.60 -24.33
N GLY A 94 -2.46 12.86 -23.82
CA GLY A 94 -3.67 12.47 -24.55
C GLY A 94 -3.54 11.19 -25.39
N GLU A 95 -2.35 10.63 -25.56
CA GLU A 95 -2.16 9.37 -26.26
C GLU A 95 -2.01 8.19 -25.28
N LYS A 96 -2.62 7.06 -25.63
CA LYS A 96 -2.41 5.80 -24.90
C LYS A 96 -0.95 5.36 -25.04
N PRO A 97 -0.29 4.98 -23.92
CA PRO A 97 1.11 4.57 -23.98
C PRO A 97 1.29 3.27 -24.78
N LYS A 98 2.31 3.24 -25.63
CA LYS A 98 2.79 1.97 -26.20
C LYS A 98 3.55 1.21 -25.13
N LEU A 99 3.08 0.01 -24.80
CA LEU A 99 3.59 -0.80 -23.70
C LEU A 99 4.25 -2.07 -24.23
N LYS A 100 5.47 -2.35 -23.75
CA LYS A 100 6.20 -3.59 -23.99
C LYS A 100 6.23 -4.40 -22.70
N LYS A 101 5.82 -5.66 -22.78
CA LYS A 101 5.87 -6.60 -21.64
C LYS A 101 7.33 -6.81 -21.21
N VAL A 102 7.57 -6.69 -19.89
CA VAL A 102 8.88 -6.93 -19.26
C VAL A 102 8.90 -8.31 -18.61
N THR A 103 7.95 -8.57 -17.71
CA THR A 103 7.81 -9.84 -17.01
C THR A 103 6.35 -10.06 -16.62
N GLU A 104 6.05 -11.29 -16.23
CA GLU A 104 4.77 -11.70 -15.65
C GLU A 104 5.09 -12.54 -14.43
N GLU A 105 4.60 -12.14 -13.28
CA GLU A 105 4.90 -12.75 -11.99
C GLU A 105 3.72 -12.63 -11.03
N ASP A 106 3.60 -13.63 -10.16
CA ASP A 106 2.65 -13.60 -9.06
C ASP A 106 3.19 -12.74 -7.91
N ILE A 107 2.48 -11.68 -7.59
CA ILE A 107 2.76 -10.88 -6.39
C ILE A 107 2.01 -11.49 -5.21
N ARG A 108 2.72 -11.97 -4.21
CA ARG A 108 2.18 -12.57 -2.99
C ARG A 108 2.68 -11.82 -1.76
N VAL A 109 2.05 -12.08 -0.62
CA VAL A 109 2.58 -11.62 0.67
C VAL A 109 4.00 -12.16 0.84
N ASN A 110 4.96 -11.28 1.12
CA ASN A 110 6.40 -11.58 1.24
C ASN A 110 7.12 -12.00 -0.06
N GLN A 111 6.44 -12.00 -1.20
CA GLN A 111 7.04 -12.25 -2.52
C GLN A 111 6.71 -11.07 -3.45
N PRO A 112 7.43 -9.95 -3.33
CA PRO A 112 7.18 -8.77 -4.15
C PRO A 112 7.73 -8.91 -5.56
N LEU A 113 7.05 -8.32 -6.53
CA LEU A 113 7.61 -8.05 -7.84
C LEU A 113 8.72 -7.01 -7.73
N ARG A 114 9.90 -7.30 -8.29
CA ARG A 114 11.06 -6.40 -8.24
C ARG A 114 11.54 -6.02 -9.63
N PHE A 115 11.79 -4.75 -9.85
CA PHE A 115 12.36 -4.22 -11.09
C PHE A 115 13.08 -2.90 -10.82
N ASP A 116 14.17 -2.66 -11.55
CA ASP A 116 15.07 -1.51 -11.28
C ASP A 116 15.36 -1.44 -9.76
N SER A 117 15.00 -0.34 -9.11
CA SER A 117 15.11 -0.15 -7.64
C SER A 117 13.76 -0.18 -6.93
N PHE A 118 12.70 -0.64 -7.61
CA PHE A 118 11.36 -0.74 -7.07
C PHE A 118 11.04 -2.14 -6.59
N SER A 119 10.19 -2.21 -5.58
CA SER A 119 9.56 -3.44 -5.10
C SER A 119 8.07 -3.18 -4.93
N VAL A 120 7.24 -4.05 -5.47
CA VAL A 120 5.77 -3.96 -5.40
C VAL A 120 5.26 -5.10 -4.54
N TYR A 121 4.64 -4.77 -3.42
CA TYR A 121 4.16 -5.71 -2.41
C TYR A 121 2.65 -5.81 -2.42
N GLN A 122 2.12 -7.02 -2.26
CA GLN A 122 0.71 -7.24 -1.97
C GLN A 122 0.41 -6.82 -0.53
N VAL A 123 -0.52 -5.86 -0.33
CA VAL A 123 -0.82 -5.33 1.02
C VAL A 123 -2.30 -5.34 1.35
N ASP A 124 -3.17 -5.16 0.37
CA ASP A 124 -4.61 -5.07 0.59
C ASP A 124 -5.40 -5.55 -0.63
N TYR A 125 -6.72 -5.68 -0.51
CA TYR A 125 -7.61 -6.03 -1.60
C TYR A 125 -9.07 -5.64 -1.29
N LYS A 126 -9.87 -5.56 -2.34
CA LYS A 126 -11.32 -5.39 -2.23
C LYS A 126 -11.99 -6.41 -3.16
N GLU A 127 -12.81 -7.27 -2.59
CA GLU A 127 -13.57 -8.26 -3.36
C GLU A 127 -14.91 -7.68 -3.83
N ASN A 128 -15.44 -8.26 -4.90
CA ASN A 128 -16.80 -8.04 -5.39
C ASN A 128 -17.17 -6.57 -5.60
N GLN A 129 -16.22 -5.77 -6.07
CA GLN A 129 -16.49 -4.37 -6.38
C GLN A 129 -17.29 -4.26 -7.66
N LEU A 130 -18.38 -3.48 -7.66
CA LEU A 130 -19.24 -3.28 -8.80
C LEU A 130 -18.43 -2.75 -10.00
N ASP A 131 -18.54 -3.44 -11.14
CA ASP A 131 -17.84 -3.12 -12.38
C ASP A 131 -18.81 -2.78 -13.49
N GLN A 132 -19.79 -3.64 -13.72
CA GLN A 132 -20.78 -3.45 -14.79
C GLN A 132 -22.19 -3.82 -14.31
N MET A 133 -23.18 -3.14 -14.87
CA MET A 133 -24.60 -3.50 -14.74
C MET A 133 -25.15 -3.94 -16.07
N VAL A 134 -25.89 -5.03 -16.05
CA VAL A 134 -26.54 -5.60 -17.23
C VAL A 134 -28.04 -5.39 -17.12
N PHE A 135 -28.64 -4.88 -18.22
CA PHE A 135 -30.06 -4.62 -18.35
C PHE A 135 -30.59 -5.27 -19.60
N GLN A 136 -31.87 -5.62 -19.60
CA GLN A 136 -32.61 -6.09 -20.76
C GLN A 136 -33.74 -5.11 -21.11
N LEU A 137 -33.80 -4.69 -22.36
CA LEU A 137 -34.95 -3.94 -22.85
C LEU A 137 -36.09 -4.91 -23.18
N ILE A 138 -37.21 -4.78 -22.48
CA ILE A 138 -38.37 -5.65 -22.67
C ILE A 138 -39.65 -4.86 -22.91
N ASP A 139 -40.55 -5.42 -23.72
CA ASP A 139 -41.94 -4.97 -23.80
C ASP A 139 -42.72 -5.41 -22.56
N LYS A 140 -43.44 -4.51 -21.92
CA LYS A 140 -44.14 -4.80 -20.67
C LYS A 140 -45.26 -5.82 -20.79
N LYS A 141 -45.98 -5.76 -21.93
CA LYS A 141 -47.13 -6.62 -22.17
C LYS A 141 -46.71 -8.00 -22.65
N THR A 142 -45.88 -8.05 -23.70
CA THR A 142 -45.49 -9.30 -24.33
C THR A 142 -44.32 -9.99 -23.69
N LYS A 143 -43.59 -9.29 -22.82
CA LYS A 143 -42.30 -9.75 -22.17
C LYS A 143 -41.20 -10.07 -23.19
N LYS A 144 -41.40 -9.69 -24.48
CA LYS A 144 -40.39 -9.88 -25.51
C LYS A 144 -39.15 -8.99 -25.22
N SER A 145 -37.97 -9.57 -25.33
CA SER A 145 -36.70 -8.86 -25.23
C SER A 145 -36.31 -8.25 -26.58
N PHE A 146 -35.77 -7.04 -26.56
CA PHE A 146 -35.28 -6.28 -27.71
C PHE A 146 -33.77 -6.04 -27.67
N GLY A 147 -33.08 -6.73 -26.78
CA GLY A 147 -31.64 -6.66 -26.60
C GLY A 147 -31.24 -6.44 -25.14
N SER A 148 -29.96 -6.64 -24.87
CA SER A 148 -29.35 -6.36 -23.59
C SER A 148 -28.26 -5.30 -23.73
N LEU A 149 -28.12 -4.46 -22.73
CA LEU A 149 -27.04 -3.49 -22.65
C LEU A 149 -26.22 -3.75 -21.37
N LYS A 150 -24.93 -3.58 -21.52
CA LYS A 150 -23.94 -3.77 -20.47
C LYS A 150 -23.25 -2.44 -20.25
N ILE A 151 -23.43 -1.88 -19.06
CA ILE A 151 -22.98 -0.54 -18.70
C ILE A 151 -21.78 -0.64 -17.79
N ASN A 152 -20.66 -0.07 -18.23
CA ASN A 152 -19.49 0.12 -17.36
C ASN A 152 -19.79 1.21 -16.34
N LEU A 153 -19.73 0.88 -15.04
CA LEU A 153 -20.08 1.81 -13.97
C LEU A 153 -19.02 2.90 -13.70
N LEU A 154 -17.78 2.69 -14.18
CA LEU A 154 -16.70 3.67 -14.01
C LEU A 154 -16.66 4.69 -15.14
N ASP A 155 -17.06 4.27 -16.35
CA ASP A 155 -17.04 5.09 -17.56
C ASP A 155 -18.19 4.64 -18.48
N PRO A 156 -19.43 5.05 -18.15
CA PRO A 156 -20.60 4.66 -18.95
C PRO A 156 -20.66 5.44 -20.25
N ASP A 157 -20.91 4.74 -21.37
CA ASP A 157 -21.22 5.39 -22.63
C ASP A 157 -22.54 6.17 -22.54
N SER A 158 -22.62 7.28 -23.24
CA SER A 158 -23.84 8.09 -23.24
C SER A 158 -25.00 7.45 -23.97
N VAL A 159 -24.72 6.57 -24.97
CA VAL A 159 -25.74 5.95 -25.85
C VAL A 159 -25.38 4.49 -26.13
N TYR A 160 -26.34 3.61 -25.98
CA TYR A 160 -26.27 2.18 -26.31
C TYR A 160 -27.22 1.86 -27.44
N ASP A 161 -26.71 1.41 -28.58
CA ASP A 161 -27.50 0.98 -29.72
C ASP A 161 -27.78 -0.54 -29.61
N LEU A 162 -29.06 -0.90 -29.53
CA LEU A 162 -29.48 -2.29 -29.41
C LEU A 162 -29.87 -2.89 -30.79
N GLY A 163 -29.70 -2.10 -31.86
CA GLY A 163 -30.09 -2.48 -33.23
C GLY A 163 -31.57 -2.28 -33.52
N ASN A 164 -31.94 -2.40 -34.80
CA ASN A 164 -33.33 -2.30 -35.30
C ASN A 164 -34.06 -1.00 -34.88
N GLY A 165 -33.32 0.10 -34.65
CA GLY A 165 -33.88 1.38 -34.25
C GLY A 165 -34.16 1.51 -32.73
N TYR A 166 -33.74 0.54 -31.91
CA TYR A 166 -33.82 0.60 -30.46
C TYR A 166 -32.51 1.15 -29.90
N LYS A 167 -32.59 2.26 -29.15
CA LYS A 167 -31.45 2.92 -28.49
C LYS A 167 -31.81 3.26 -27.06
N VAL A 168 -30.80 3.22 -26.20
CA VAL A 168 -30.90 3.65 -24.80
C VAL A 168 -29.85 4.72 -24.53
N GLU A 169 -30.30 5.91 -24.18
CA GLU A 169 -29.45 7.02 -23.80
C GLU A 169 -29.43 7.13 -22.27
N ILE A 170 -28.26 7.40 -21.68
CA ILE A 170 -28.14 7.75 -20.28
C ILE A 170 -28.36 9.25 -20.13
N ALA A 171 -29.52 9.64 -19.62
CA ALA A 171 -29.84 11.03 -19.33
C ALA A 171 -29.17 11.50 -17.99
N SER A 172 -29.04 10.61 -17.02
CA SER A 172 -28.30 10.86 -15.78
C SER A 172 -27.78 9.57 -15.17
N TYR A 173 -26.60 9.64 -14.56
CA TYR A 173 -25.98 8.56 -13.81
C TYR A 173 -25.68 9.01 -12.39
N LEU A 174 -26.13 8.24 -11.40
CA LEU A 174 -25.98 8.48 -9.98
C LEU A 174 -25.19 7.29 -9.37
N PRO A 175 -23.86 7.39 -9.24
CA PRO A 175 -23.01 6.28 -8.79
C PRO A 175 -23.34 5.75 -7.38
N ASP A 176 -23.74 6.63 -6.49
CA ASP A 176 -24.06 6.30 -5.09
C ASP A 176 -25.37 6.98 -4.71
N PHE A 177 -26.45 6.48 -5.36
CA PHE A 177 -27.79 7.02 -5.33
C PHE A 177 -28.38 7.06 -3.92
N TYR A 178 -29.05 8.17 -3.63
CA TYR A 178 -29.96 8.36 -2.51
C TYR A 178 -30.97 9.46 -2.81
N PHE A 179 -32.07 9.50 -2.07
CA PHE A 179 -32.97 10.65 -2.09
C PHE A 179 -32.48 11.72 -1.13
N ASN A 180 -32.36 12.96 -1.61
CA ASN A 180 -32.03 14.12 -0.78
C ASN A 180 -33.20 14.50 0.15
N GLN A 181 -33.03 15.56 0.96
CA GLN A 181 -34.07 16.01 1.90
C GLN A 181 -35.34 16.49 1.20
N ASP A 182 -35.23 16.92 -0.04
CA ASP A 182 -36.34 17.39 -0.87
C ASP A 182 -37.03 16.22 -1.64
N GLY A 183 -36.56 14.99 -1.43
CA GLY A 183 -37.07 13.79 -2.13
C GLY A 183 -36.57 13.65 -3.58
N GLU A 184 -35.52 14.40 -3.97
CA GLU A 184 -34.96 14.31 -5.31
C GLU A 184 -33.80 13.29 -5.38
N PRO A 185 -33.67 12.57 -6.53
CA PRO A 185 -32.55 11.68 -6.76
C PRO A 185 -31.20 12.42 -6.75
N SER A 186 -30.26 11.97 -5.94
CA SER A 186 -28.93 12.56 -5.81
C SER A 186 -27.86 11.48 -5.63
N THR A 187 -26.59 11.86 -5.62
CA THR A 187 -25.47 10.95 -5.41
C THR A 187 -24.57 11.43 -4.27
N LYS A 188 -24.20 10.52 -3.35
CA LYS A 188 -23.29 10.83 -2.21
C LYS A 188 -21.85 10.94 -2.64
N THR A 189 -21.42 10.00 -3.48
CA THR A 189 -20.04 9.87 -3.92
C THR A 189 -19.96 9.57 -5.42
N LYS A 190 -18.74 9.65 -5.98
CA LYS A 190 -18.48 9.23 -7.38
C LYS A 190 -18.15 7.74 -7.49
N ILE A 191 -18.14 7.02 -6.38
CA ILE A 191 -17.84 5.58 -6.34
C ILE A 191 -19.16 4.82 -6.56
N PRO A 192 -19.22 3.81 -7.45
CA PRO A 192 -20.42 3.05 -7.73
C PRO A 192 -20.78 2.06 -6.60
N ASN A 193 -21.28 2.58 -5.47
CA ASN A 193 -21.71 1.75 -4.34
C ASN A 193 -23.19 1.34 -4.46
N ASN A 194 -24.04 2.29 -4.92
CA ASN A 194 -25.46 2.09 -5.12
C ASN A 194 -25.90 2.77 -6.42
N PRO A 195 -25.50 2.26 -7.60
CA PRO A 195 -25.71 2.94 -8.85
C PRO A 195 -27.18 2.96 -9.28
N ALA A 196 -27.60 4.12 -9.79
CA ALA A 196 -28.89 4.33 -10.41
C ALA A 196 -28.76 5.15 -11.69
N PHE A 197 -29.67 4.94 -12.61
CA PHE A 197 -29.68 5.58 -13.92
C PHE A 197 -31.05 6.19 -14.26
N VAL A 198 -31.01 7.32 -14.91
CA VAL A 198 -32.16 7.84 -15.67
C VAL A 198 -31.87 7.59 -17.12
N PHE A 199 -32.69 6.74 -17.73
CA PHE A 199 -32.58 6.40 -19.14
C PHE A 199 -33.63 7.14 -19.99
N ASN A 200 -33.29 7.40 -21.25
CA ASN A 200 -34.22 7.76 -22.31
C ASN A 200 -34.23 6.62 -23.32
N ILE A 201 -35.34 5.88 -23.39
CA ILE A 201 -35.50 4.70 -24.24
C ILE A 201 -36.12 5.13 -25.56
N ILE A 202 -35.33 5.17 -26.63
CA ILE A 202 -35.75 5.52 -27.99
C ILE A 202 -36.06 4.25 -28.73
N THR A 203 -37.24 4.22 -29.33
CA THR A 203 -37.73 3.08 -30.10
C THR A 203 -38.36 3.54 -31.40
N PRO A 204 -38.53 2.67 -32.41
CA PRO A 204 -39.23 3.03 -33.68
C PRO A 204 -40.62 3.64 -33.45
N ASP A 205 -41.34 3.15 -32.41
CA ASP A 205 -42.69 3.63 -32.09
C ASP A 205 -42.66 4.96 -31.29
N LYS A 206 -41.54 5.28 -30.62
CA LYS A 206 -41.37 6.43 -29.73
C LYS A 206 -40.04 7.13 -29.99
N PRO A 207 -39.91 7.87 -31.09
CA PRO A 207 -38.66 8.52 -31.49
C PRO A 207 -38.23 9.65 -30.54
N LYS A 208 -39.15 10.21 -29.73
CA LYS A 208 -38.83 11.20 -28.69
C LYS A 208 -38.30 10.59 -27.41
N GLY A 209 -38.35 9.24 -27.31
CA GLY A 209 -37.94 8.47 -26.15
C GLY A 209 -38.96 8.45 -25.00
N GLU A 210 -38.79 7.48 -24.15
CA GLU A 210 -39.54 7.29 -22.90
C GLU A 210 -38.55 7.27 -21.73
N LYS A 211 -38.75 8.14 -20.71
CA LYS A 211 -37.86 8.19 -19.52
C LYS A 211 -38.17 7.03 -18.60
N SER A 212 -37.11 6.42 -18.07
CA SER A 212 -37.16 5.34 -17.09
C SER A 212 -36.04 5.54 -16.06
N PHE A 213 -36.37 5.50 -14.78
CA PHE A 213 -35.38 5.49 -13.69
C PHE A 213 -35.19 4.04 -13.25
N VAL A 214 -33.94 3.61 -13.14
CA VAL A 214 -33.59 2.22 -12.75
C VAL A 214 -32.46 2.26 -11.74
N ALA A 215 -32.71 1.67 -10.57
CA ALA A 215 -31.72 1.34 -9.55
C ALA A 215 -31.56 -0.19 -9.45
N ILE A 216 -30.62 -0.68 -8.65
CA ILE A 216 -30.33 -2.13 -8.54
C ILE A 216 -31.58 -2.96 -8.20
N GLN A 217 -32.47 -2.45 -7.35
CA GLN A 217 -33.65 -3.19 -6.89
C GLN A 217 -34.98 -2.58 -7.34
N GLU A 218 -34.95 -1.43 -8.00
CA GLU A 218 -36.17 -0.67 -8.26
C GLU A 218 -36.14 -0.03 -9.66
N THR A 219 -37.27 -0.11 -10.38
CA THR A 219 -37.47 0.57 -11.64
C THR A 219 -38.69 1.47 -11.50
N ILE A 220 -38.49 2.77 -11.62
CA ILE A 220 -39.56 3.79 -11.56
C ILE A 220 -39.76 4.38 -12.96
N GLU A 221 -40.97 4.42 -13.40
CA GLU A 221 -41.35 4.97 -14.70
C GLU A 221 -42.00 6.35 -14.52
N GLY A 222 -41.49 7.34 -15.24
CA GLY A 222 -41.91 8.74 -15.06
C GLY A 222 -43.38 9.01 -15.34
N SER A 223 -44.05 8.25 -16.23
CA SER A 223 -45.46 8.44 -16.59
C SER A 223 -46.36 7.23 -16.30
N GLY A 224 -45.80 6.11 -15.85
CA GLY A 224 -46.53 4.86 -15.64
C GLY A 224 -47.00 4.14 -16.89
N ASN A 225 -47.01 4.81 -18.07
CA ASN A 225 -47.58 4.32 -19.35
C ASN A 225 -46.54 3.90 -20.38
N ASN A 226 -45.28 3.74 -19.96
CA ASN A 226 -44.23 3.30 -20.88
C ASN A 226 -44.54 1.91 -21.44
N LYS A 227 -44.42 1.72 -22.75
CA LYS A 227 -44.56 0.43 -23.43
C LYS A 227 -43.39 -0.50 -23.11
N TYR A 228 -42.20 0.07 -23.06
CA TYR A 228 -40.94 -0.64 -22.80
C TYR A 228 -40.43 -0.33 -21.41
N LYS A 229 -39.66 -1.25 -20.89
CA LYS A 229 -38.89 -1.03 -19.65
C LYS A 229 -37.51 -1.66 -19.73
N LEU A 230 -36.55 -1.08 -19.06
CA LEU A 230 -35.26 -1.70 -18.76
C LEU A 230 -35.43 -2.54 -17.51
N LYS A 231 -35.31 -3.84 -17.67
CA LYS A 231 -35.25 -4.79 -16.54
C LYS A 231 -33.80 -4.96 -16.14
N PHE A 232 -33.51 -4.72 -14.88
CA PHE A 232 -32.24 -5.11 -14.30
C PHE A 232 -32.08 -6.64 -14.38
N ASP A 233 -30.93 -7.12 -14.84
CA ASP A 233 -30.62 -8.54 -14.96
C ASP A 233 -29.66 -8.96 -13.86
N HIS A 234 -28.43 -8.48 -13.91
CA HIS A 234 -27.42 -8.74 -12.90
C HIS A 234 -26.32 -7.67 -12.87
N VAL A 235 -25.45 -7.73 -11.88
CA VAL A 235 -24.19 -6.98 -11.82
C VAL A 235 -23.02 -7.90 -12.07
N GLU A 236 -22.01 -7.40 -12.73
CA GLU A 236 -20.69 -8.01 -12.75
C GLU A 236 -19.79 -7.27 -11.79
N THR A 237 -19.01 -8.04 -11.04
CA THR A 237 -18.07 -7.52 -10.06
C THR A 237 -16.65 -7.89 -10.42
N LYS A 238 -15.71 -7.10 -10.00
CA LYS A 238 -14.27 -7.39 -10.08
C LYS A 238 -13.60 -7.20 -8.75
N ASN A 239 -12.53 -7.93 -8.54
CA ASN A 239 -11.65 -7.70 -7.42
C ASN A 239 -10.67 -6.57 -7.74
N ILE A 240 -10.27 -5.85 -6.70
CA ILE A 240 -9.26 -4.80 -6.78
C ILE A 240 -8.12 -5.21 -5.86
N THR A 241 -6.91 -5.24 -6.40
CA THR A 241 -5.70 -5.45 -5.59
C THR A 241 -5.14 -4.11 -5.13
N GLY A 242 -4.70 -4.07 -3.86
CA GLY A 242 -3.94 -2.97 -3.26
C GLY A 242 -2.48 -3.36 -3.14
N LEU A 243 -1.63 -2.65 -3.87
CA LEU A 243 -0.20 -2.90 -3.96
C LEU A 243 0.57 -1.72 -3.38
N THR A 244 1.55 -1.96 -2.52
CA THR A 244 2.49 -0.91 -2.11
C THR A 244 3.71 -0.91 -3.01
N VAL A 245 3.93 0.21 -3.67
CA VAL A 245 5.10 0.47 -4.50
C VAL A 245 6.16 1.14 -3.64
N ARG A 246 7.29 0.49 -3.46
CA ARG A 246 8.38 0.98 -2.62
C ARG A 246 9.68 1.09 -3.38
N LYS A 247 10.37 2.22 -3.21
CA LYS A 247 11.75 2.47 -3.62
C LYS A 247 12.45 3.23 -2.49
N ASP A 248 13.61 2.76 -2.05
CA ASP A 248 14.40 3.47 -1.06
C ASP A 248 15.90 3.34 -1.39
N LEU A 249 16.45 4.37 -2.00
CA LEU A 249 17.86 4.43 -2.36
C LEU A 249 18.74 4.88 -1.18
N THR A 250 18.13 5.31 -0.06
CA THR A 250 18.85 5.84 1.10
C THR A 250 19.24 4.76 2.10
N LEU A 251 18.74 3.52 1.94
CA LEU A 251 18.97 2.42 2.87
C LEU A 251 20.47 2.16 3.14
N TRP A 252 21.32 2.28 2.10
CA TRP A 252 22.75 2.09 2.26
C TRP A 252 23.39 3.13 3.16
N VAL A 253 22.99 4.40 3.03
CA VAL A 253 23.50 5.50 3.88
C VAL A 253 23.03 5.30 5.31
N LEU A 254 21.76 4.93 5.50
CA LEU A 254 21.21 4.60 6.82
C LEU A 254 21.93 3.41 7.46
N ALA A 255 22.18 2.33 6.69
CA ALA A 255 22.88 1.14 7.19
C ALA A 255 24.31 1.46 7.62
N VAL A 256 25.06 2.18 6.81
CA VAL A 256 26.44 2.59 7.12
C VAL A 256 26.46 3.50 8.35
N GLY A 257 25.61 4.53 8.39
CA GLY A 257 25.49 5.43 9.54
C GLY A 257 25.12 4.70 10.82
N GLY A 258 24.18 3.78 10.76
CA GLY A 258 23.74 2.93 11.86
C GLY A 258 24.87 2.00 12.36
N ALA A 259 25.60 1.36 11.44
CA ALA A 259 26.72 0.49 11.79
C ALA A 259 27.85 1.26 12.51
N ILE A 260 28.26 2.41 11.99
CA ILE A 260 29.27 3.27 12.62
C ILE A 260 28.78 3.75 14.00
N PHE A 261 27.50 4.11 14.10
CA PHE A 261 26.89 4.51 15.37
C PHE A 261 26.96 3.38 16.40
N MET A 262 26.55 2.16 16.02
CA MET A 262 26.59 0.99 16.91
C MET A 262 28.00 0.64 17.34
N ILE A 263 28.99 0.68 16.45
CA ILE A 263 30.41 0.48 16.79
C ILE A 263 30.85 1.52 17.83
N GLY A 264 30.50 2.79 17.65
CA GLY A 264 30.81 3.85 18.60
C GLY A 264 30.16 3.66 19.96
N VAL A 265 28.90 3.18 20.00
CA VAL A 265 28.22 2.85 21.25
C VAL A 265 28.94 1.68 21.99
N ILE A 266 29.25 0.60 21.27
CA ILE A 266 29.96 -0.56 21.80
C ILE A 266 31.33 -0.11 22.35
N GLN A 267 32.09 0.67 21.59
CA GLN A 267 33.36 1.20 22.01
C GLN A 267 33.20 2.05 23.28
N GLY A 268 32.24 2.96 23.34
CA GLY A 268 31.96 3.78 24.52
C GLY A 268 31.50 2.98 25.73
N MET A 269 30.81 1.85 25.54
CA MET A 269 30.37 0.97 26.63
C MET A 269 31.45 0.05 27.16
N TYR A 270 32.24 -0.52 26.27
CA TYR A 270 33.22 -1.55 26.67
C TYR A 270 34.63 -1.04 26.78
N TRP A 271 35.02 -0.02 26.05
CA TRP A 271 36.38 0.52 26.13
C TRP A 271 36.51 1.48 27.30
N GLN A 272 37.54 1.23 28.11
CA GLN A 272 37.86 2.07 29.27
C GLN A 272 38.74 3.25 28.84
N HIS A 273 38.32 4.45 29.20
CA HIS A 273 39.16 5.62 29.01
C HIS A 273 39.99 5.84 30.28
N ARG A 274 41.31 5.67 30.17
CA ARG A 274 42.27 5.83 31.27
C ARG A 274 43.17 7.01 30.98
N ARG A 275 43.39 7.84 31.99
CA ARG A 275 44.36 8.93 31.96
C ARG A 275 45.27 8.81 33.14
N ILE A 276 46.59 8.94 32.90
CA ILE A 276 47.62 8.93 33.92
C ILE A 276 48.43 10.21 33.75
N TRP A 277 48.63 10.91 34.83
CA TRP A 277 49.45 12.11 34.87
C TRP A 277 50.63 11.85 35.76
N LEU A 278 51.79 12.25 35.30
CA LEU A 278 53.05 12.25 36.06
C LEU A 278 53.50 13.71 36.26
N HIS A 279 53.72 14.12 37.48
CA HIS A 279 54.26 15.45 37.79
C HIS A 279 55.47 15.30 38.64
N SER A 280 56.60 15.88 38.20
CA SER A 280 57.87 15.87 38.96
C SER A 280 58.10 17.28 39.48
N GLN A 281 58.24 17.40 40.80
CA GLN A 281 58.56 18.65 41.49
C GLN A 281 59.48 18.38 42.64
N ASP A 282 60.58 19.16 42.73
CA ASP A 282 61.56 19.14 43.88
C ASP A 282 62.11 17.74 44.26
N GLY A 283 62.33 16.90 43.19
CA GLY A 283 62.88 15.53 43.41
C GLY A 283 61.82 14.50 43.83
N ALA A 284 60.55 14.89 43.96
CA ALA A 284 59.38 13.99 44.14
C ALA A 284 58.61 13.79 42.89
N VAL A 285 58.11 12.58 42.64
CA VAL A 285 57.26 12.26 41.56
C VAL A 285 55.80 11.96 42.03
N MET A 286 54.88 12.76 41.63
CA MET A 286 53.45 12.51 41.89
C MET A 286 52.79 11.81 40.68
N VAL A 287 52.05 10.76 40.98
CA VAL A 287 51.28 10.01 39.97
C VAL A 287 49.78 10.12 40.25
N ALA A 288 49.02 10.56 39.30
CA ALA A 288 47.57 10.61 39.42
C ALA A 288 46.92 9.83 38.25
N GLY A 289 45.86 9.11 38.55
CA GLY A 289 45.14 8.33 37.55
C GLY A 289 43.63 8.58 37.62
N HIS A 290 43.01 8.59 36.48
CA HIS A 290 41.55 8.69 36.31
C HIS A 290 41.05 7.72 35.28
N THR A 291 39.88 7.10 35.54
CA THR A 291 39.19 6.24 34.57
C THR A 291 37.69 6.46 34.67
N ASN A 292 36.98 6.31 33.54
CA ASN A 292 35.53 6.36 33.49
C ASN A 292 34.88 5.04 33.95
N LYS A 293 35.63 3.93 33.94
CA LYS A 293 35.17 2.58 34.31
C LYS A 293 36.32 1.77 34.89
N ASN A 294 35.96 0.76 35.72
CA ASN A 294 36.92 -0.19 36.29
C ASN A 294 38.11 0.46 37.00
N TRP A 295 37.79 1.22 38.04
CA TRP A 295 38.81 1.85 38.92
C TRP A 295 39.81 0.83 39.50
N PHE A 296 39.33 -0.34 39.90
CA PHE A 296 40.20 -1.40 40.43
C PHE A 296 41.24 -1.88 39.41
N GLY A 297 40.86 -2.01 38.13
CA GLY A 297 41.79 -2.34 37.05
C GLY A 297 42.88 -1.26 36.90
N LEU A 298 42.51 0.03 36.92
CA LEU A 298 43.47 1.12 36.83
C LEU A 298 44.42 1.11 38.01
N LYS A 299 43.91 0.91 39.25
CA LYS A 299 44.75 0.84 40.49
C LYS A 299 45.76 -0.31 40.39
N LYS A 300 45.32 -1.51 39.94
CA LYS A 300 46.19 -2.67 39.74
C LYS A 300 47.27 -2.42 38.69
N ASP A 301 46.89 -1.81 37.55
CA ASP A 301 47.88 -1.52 36.50
C ASP A 301 48.89 -0.47 36.94
N LEU A 302 48.46 0.57 37.68
CA LEU A 302 49.37 1.55 38.27
C LEU A 302 50.31 0.92 39.29
N ALA A 303 49.82 0.07 40.20
CA ALA A 303 50.63 -0.66 41.15
C ALA A 303 51.70 -1.54 40.48
N PHE A 304 51.29 -2.24 39.37
CA PHE A 304 52.21 -3.06 38.58
C PHE A 304 53.30 -2.23 37.90
N ILE A 305 52.93 -1.10 37.26
CA ILE A 305 53.86 -0.22 36.55
C ILE A 305 54.84 0.44 37.54
N LEU A 306 54.43 0.73 38.77
CA LEU A 306 55.22 1.43 39.76
C LEU A 306 56.02 0.49 40.66
N ALA A 307 55.76 -0.85 40.60
CA ALA A 307 56.39 -1.83 41.48
C ALA A 307 57.96 -1.77 41.54
N ASP A 308 58.59 -1.49 40.39
CA ASP A 308 60.02 -1.44 40.23
C ASP A 308 60.57 0.01 40.26
N SER A 309 59.76 1.02 40.50
CA SER A 309 60.09 2.44 40.39
C SER A 309 60.59 3.05 41.74
N GLY A 310 60.44 2.32 42.83
CA GLY A 310 60.70 2.84 44.18
C GLY A 310 59.67 3.84 44.71
N LEU A 311 58.60 4.04 43.99
CA LEU A 311 57.48 4.90 44.36
C LEU A 311 56.46 4.14 45.23
N THR A 312 55.80 4.84 46.14
CA THR A 312 54.72 4.27 46.97
C THR A 312 53.54 3.85 46.15
N GLU A 313 52.83 2.80 46.58
CA GLU A 313 51.60 2.35 45.89
C GLU A 313 50.55 3.46 45.82
N PRO A 314 49.82 3.56 44.69
CA PRO A 314 48.79 4.56 44.54
C PRO A 314 47.59 4.29 45.46
N VAL A 315 47.21 5.32 46.23
CA VAL A 315 46.06 5.26 47.16
C VAL A 315 44.85 5.91 46.61
N ASP A 316 43.64 5.28 46.79
CA ASP A 316 42.38 5.85 46.37
C ASP A 316 42.03 7.06 47.27
N GLN A 317 41.81 8.23 46.67
CA GLN A 317 41.38 9.44 47.40
C GLN A 317 40.13 9.21 48.26
N LYS A 318 39.21 8.34 47.84
CA LYS A 318 38.00 8.00 48.60
C LYS A 318 38.28 7.17 49.84
N GLU A 319 39.35 6.36 49.81
CA GLU A 319 39.82 5.61 51.00
C GLU A 319 40.50 6.55 52.00
N LEU A 320 41.27 7.50 51.50
CA LEU A 320 41.90 8.53 52.37
C LEU A 320 40.90 9.38 53.14
N ILE A 321 39.83 9.80 52.48
CA ILE A 321 38.75 10.61 53.08
C ILE A 321 37.94 9.80 54.11
N LYS A 322 37.80 8.48 53.94
CA LYS A 322 37.14 7.61 54.92
C LYS A 322 37.95 7.34 56.17
N THR A 323 39.26 7.37 56.04
CA THR A 323 40.20 7.14 57.16
C THR A 323 40.42 8.40 58.03
N GLN A 324 40.02 9.58 57.52
CA GLN A 324 40.08 10.86 58.20
C GLN A 324 38.80 11.29 58.93
N LYS A 325 37.74 10.45 58.83
CA LYS A 325 36.49 10.58 59.58
C LYS A 325 36.40 9.49 60.64
#